data_480160914e0c1e7a085fd3065e0a03e3
#
_entry.id   480160914e0c1e7a085fd3065e0a03e3
#
_cell.length_a   1.000
_cell.length_b   1.000
_cell.length_c   1.000
_cell.angle_alpha   90.00
_cell.angle_beta   90.00
_cell.angle_gamma   90.00
#
_symmetry.space_group_name_H-M   'P 1'
#
loop_
_entity.id
_entity.type
_entity.pdbx_description
1 polymer ?
#
loop_
_entity_poly.entity_id
_entity_poly.type
_entity_poly.pdbx_seq_one_letter_code
_entity_poly.pdbx_strand_id
1 'polypeptide(L)'
;MRKFYLTLIALFFIVSIKAQINNDKAEIIVCSEFHITKRLSEIAENLPEYQKVFNQPRKESEDKKNRKAYMGKSNVNSLPLKEDPIAQKTMGSRQSQTLLASWEGLSGLSYPPDPSGAAGPNHYVQAVNSSYQIFSKTGGSVTGGGPFTLGSLLFGSNDGDPIVLYDKYADRWVITEFKTVGRKVLFAISKTSDPTGQYYTYSYTSPQFPDYQKFSIWADGYYMTSNQSNQKVFVFERDSMLAGVPTSRALNKTFSPPTDNAFFCPLPADADGQLPPAGTPCYIFSYEDDGWGSGYVDRINIYKMSVVWGTTPTATIAVEAQLPTQPFDASYNQNWDDISQPVTTTKLDGIGGVFTYRAQYRRWTGYNSVVLNNPVMVNTTTGQRSIRWYELRQNSTTNQWSIYQQSTYAPDDLNRWVGSIAMDDNGSISLAYSVSNSNVYPGLRYTGRLATDSLNTMTFAEQIVAVGNSAQTSNNRYGDYSHTALDPVDGTIFWHTGEYILNGEPATKIYSFKFPASTVGIKESSNSLSFIASNHGDEIRINIMNLPNNKELIIDLFDINGRFVNGKKINPTENTVETSFSNQGLAKGTYLVRIGNNNTNFQKVTKVIIP
;
A
#
# COMPACT_ATOMS: atom_id res chain seq x y z
N MET A 1 -23.98 -29.79 -61.00
CA MET A 1 -22.96 -29.34 -60.01
C MET A 1 -23.44 -28.00 -59.45
N ARG A 2 -24.07 -28.03 -58.28
CA ARG A 2 -24.52 -26.81 -57.55
C ARG A 2 -23.52 -26.56 -56.43
N LYS A 3 -22.84 -25.40 -56.47
CA LYS A 3 -21.95 -24.93 -55.37
C LYS A 3 -22.82 -24.29 -54.28
N PHE A 4 -22.79 -24.87 -53.08
CA PHE A 4 -23.30 -24.24 -51.89
C PHE A 4 -22.27 -23.27 -51.29
N TYR A 5 -22.62 -22.01 -51.19
CA TYR A 5 -21.86 -21.01 -50.41
C TYR A 5 -22.44 -21.02 -48.98
N LEU A 6 -21.64 -21.42 -47.99
CA LEU A 6 -21.93 -21.22 -46.58
C LEU A 6 -21.50 -19.80 -46.21
N THR A 7 -22.47 -18.95 -45.94
CA THR A 7 -22.21 -17.62 -45.36
C THR A 7 -22.20 -17.75 -43.83
N LEU A 8 -21.04 -17.59 -43.24
CA LEU A 8 -20.85 -17.56 -41.77
C LEU A 8 -21.31 -16.20 -41.25
N ILE A 9 -22.46 -16.11 -40.62
CA ILE A 9 -22.94 -14.92 -39.90
C ILE A 9 -22.33 -14.94 -38.50
N ALA A 10 -21.32 -14.10 -38.28
CA ALA A 10 -20.81 -13.85 -36.94
C ALA A 10 -21.79 -12.93 -36.18
N LEU A 11 -22.55 -13.48 -35.25
CA LEU A 11 -23.37 -12.70 -34.32
C LEU A 11 -22.44 -12.06 -33.29
N PHE A 12 -22.18 -10.77 -33.42
CA PHE A 12 -21.62 -9.96 -32.34
C PHE A 12 -22.73 -9.71 -31.31
N PHE A 13 -22.68 -10.40 -30.17
CA PHE A 13 -23.45 -10.01 -29.00
C PHE A 13 -22.84 -8.74 -28.41
N ILE A 14 -23.40 -7.57 -28.75
CA ILE A 14 -23.16 -6.34 -28.00
C ILE A 14 -23.95 -6.48 -26.69
N VAL A 15 -23.28 -6.91 -25.64
CA VAL A 15 -23.81 -6.80 -24.27
C VAL A 15 -23.78 -5.32 -23.93
N SER A 16 -24.90 -4.66 -24.08
CA SER A 16 -25.09 -3.30 -23.56
C SER A 16 -25.11 -3.38 -22.03
N ILE A 17 -23.98 -3.16 -21.39
CA ILE A 17 -23.91 -2.92 -19.96
C ILE A 17 -24.64 -1.59 -19.74
N LYS A 18 -25.89 -1.65 -19.33
CA LYS A 18 -26.57 -0.50 -18.74
C LYS A 18 -25.90 -0.24 -17.40
N ALA A 19 -24.92 0.66 -17.40
CA ALA A 19 -24.45 1.28 -16.17
C ALA A 19 -25.69 1.91 -15.51
N GLN A 20 -26.12 1.34 -14.41
CA GLN A 20 -27.21 1.91 -13.62
C GLN A 20 -26.64 3.16 -12.96
N ILE A 21 -26.81 4.31 -13.61
CA ILE A 21 -26.50 5.61 -13.04
C ILE A 21 -27.52 5.78 -11.91
N ASN A 22 -27.05 5.59 -10.69
CA ASN A 22 -27.84 5.90 -9.51
C ASN A 22 -27.98 7.42 -9.46
N ASN A 23 -29.12 7.94 -9.88
CA ASN A 23 -29.42 9.38 -10.00
C ASN A 23 -29.67 10.05 -8.64
N ASP A 24 -29.39 9.37 -7.53
CA ASP A 24 -29.52 9.96 -6.21
C ASP A 24 -28.56 11.13 -6.08
N LYS A 25 -29.08 12.27 -5.64
CA LYS A 25 -28.24 13.43 -5.30
C LYS A 25 -27.27 13.02 -4.19
N ALA A 26 -26.04 13.52 -4.26
CA ALA A 26 -25.11 13.37 -3.14
C ALA A 26 -25.71 14.05 -1.90
N GLU A 27 -25.66 13.37 -0.78
CA GLU A 27 -26.10 13.93 0.50
C GLU A 27 -24.99 14.83 1.05
N ILE A 28 -25.38 16.06 1.44
CA ILE A 28 -24.48 17.04 2.04
C ILE A 28 -24.58 16.90 3.55
N ILE A 29 -23.44 16.67 4.20
CA ILE A 29 -23.32 16.66 5.66
C ILE A 29 -22.48 17.86 6.06
N VAL A 30 -22.98 18.66 6.97
CA VAL A 30 -22.23 19.77 7.57
C VAL A 30 -21.63 19.30 8.88
N CYS A 31 -20.43 19.76 9.20
CA CYS A 31 -19.80 19.53 10.49
C CYS A 31 -20.78 19.88 11.62
N SER A 32 -21.02 18.93 12.50
CA SER A 32 -21.99 19.07 13.60
C SER A 32 -21.37 19.62 14.89
N GLU A 33 -20.06 19.49 15.04
CA GLU A 33 -19.32 19.95 16.20
C GLU A 33 -17.87 20.23 15.79
N PHE A 34 -17.35 21.39 16.20
CA PHE A 34 -15.99 21.86 15.88
C PHE A 34 -15.33 22.45 17.13
N HIS A 35 -14.07 22.08 17.37
CA HIS A 35 -13.26 22.68 18.43
C HIS A 35 -11.83 22.94 17.94
N ILE A 36 -11.13 23.82 18.65
CA ILE A 36 -9.69 23.97 18.58
C ILE A 36 -9.14 23.46 19.91
N THR A 37 -8.28 22.45 19.85
CA THR A 37 -7.74 21.84 21.07
C THR A 37 -6.73 22.76 21.76
N LYS A 38 -6.44 22.48 23.04
CA LYS A 38 -5.22 22.96 23.67
C LYS A 38 -4.01 22.30 23.00
N ARG A 39 -2.82 22.82 23.22
CA ARG A 39 -1.58 22.12 22.84
C ARG A 39 -1.49 20.80 23.61
N LEU A 40 -0.95 19.76 23.01
CA LEU A 40 -0.86 18.46 23.69
C LEU A 40 0.06 18.52 24.92
N SER A 41 1.06 19.38 24.95
CA SER A 41 1.88 19.63 26.16
C SER A 41 1.04 20.12 27.35
N GLU A 42 0.05 20.99 27.11
CA GLU A 42 -0.86 21.50 28.14
C GLU A 42 -1.85 20.40 28.61
N ILE A 43 -2.20 19.48 27.75
CA ILE A 43 -3.00 18.30 28.09
C ILE A 43 -2.18 17.35 28.97
N ALA A 44 -0.91 17.16 28.66
CA ALA A 44 0.01 16.29 29.39
C ALA A 44 0.23 16.72 30.84
N GLU A 45 0.23 18.02 31.13
CA GLU A 45 0.41 18.54 32.50
C GLU A 45 -0.73 18.16 33.47
N ASN A 46 -1.89 17.77 32.95
CA ASN A 46 -3.08 17.42 33.73
C ASN A 46 -3.30 15.89 33.88
N LEU A 47 -2.29 15.09 33.64
CA LEU A 47 -2.36 13.64 33.40
C LEU A 47 -2.49 12.64 34.57
N PRO A 48 -2.55 12.91 35.88
CA PRO A 48 -2.64 11.83 36.88
C PRO A 48 -3.85 10.90 36.71
N GLU A 49 -4.94 11.36 36.11
CA GLU A 49 -6.15 10.56 35.86
C GLU A 49 -6.07 9.71 34.58
N TYR A 50 -5.28 10.12 33.61
CA TYR A 50 -5.15 9.42 32.31
C TYR A 50 -4.48 8.05 32.40
N GLN A 51 -3.52 7.86 33.29
CA GLN A 51 -2.88 6.56 33.49
C GLN A 51 -3.85 5.47 33.98
N LYS A 52 -4.99 5.85 34.59
CA LYS A 52 -6.01 4.90 35.02
C LYS A 52 -6.89 4.38 33.88
N VAL A 53 -7.03 5.12 32.79
CA VAL A 53 -7.84 4.75 31.63
C VAL A 53 -7.10 3.73 30.74
N PHE A 54 -5.77 3.77 30.72
CA PHE A 54 -4.93 2.84 29.95
C PHE A 54 -5.04 1.36 30.38
N ASN A 55 -5.55 1.07 31.57
CA ASN A 55 -5.64 -0.28 32.11
C ASN A 55 -7.04 -0.91 31.97
N GLN A 56 -7.97 -0.28 31.24
CA GLN A 56 -9.28 -0.87 30.97
C GLN A 56 -9.27 -1.50 29.57
N PRO A 57 -9.29 -2.84 29.49
CA PRO A 57 -9.46 -3.48 28.17
C PRO A 57 -10.78 -3.02 27.58
N ARG A 58 -10.73 -2.48 26.36
CA ARG A 58 -11.94 -2.15 25.62
C ARG A 58 -12.75 -3.43 25.44
N LYS A 59 -14.00 -3.42 25.89
CA LYS A 59 -14.98 -4.39 25.40
C LYS A 59 -15.35 -3.95 24.00
N GLU A 60 -14.97 -4.74 23.01
CA GLU A 60 -15.46 -4.57 21.66
C GLU A 60 -16.99 -4.45 21.67
N SER A 61 -17.53 -3.45 20.96
CA SER A 61 -18.96 -3.28 20.85
C SER A 61 -19.60 -4.54 20.22
N GLU A 62 -20.85 -4.83 20.59
CA GLU A 62 -21.55 -6.07 20.17
C GLU A 62 -21.81 -6.21 18.66
N ASP A 63 -21.33 -5.28 17.82
CA ASP A 63 -21.51 -5.30 16.36
C ASP A 63 -20.80 -6.46 15.64
N LYS A 64 -19.96 -7.24 16.36
CA LYS A 64 -19.45 -8.55 15.87
C LYS A 64 -20.51 -9.47 15.30
N LYS A 65 -21.74 -9.42 15.84
CA LYS A 65 -22.84 -10.30 15.39
C LYS A 65 -23.27 -10.05 13.95
N ASN A 66 -22.93 -8.91 13.36
CA ASN A 66 -23.29 -8.53 12.00
C ASN A 66 -22.15 -8.73 10.98
N ARG A 67 -20.96 -9.11 11.41
CA ARG A 67 -19.89 -9.52 10.51
C ARG A 67 -20.21 -10.92 9.96
N LYS A 68 -21.02 -10.98 8.93
CA LYS A 68 -21.15 -12.19 8.14
C LYS A 68 -19.91 -12.27 7.26
N ALA A 69 -18.97 -13.13 7.62
CA ALA A 69 -17.94 -13.55 6.66
C ALA A 69 -18.64 -14.00 5.37
N TYR A 70 -18.10 -13.66 4.21
CA TYR A 70 -18.44 -14.37 3.00
C TYR A 70 -18.04 -15.81 3.20
N MET A 71 -18.99 -16.58 3.65
CA MET A 71 -18.93 -18.01 3.49
C MET A 71 -19.20 -18.25 2.03
N GLY A 72 -18.22 -18.81 1.34
CA GLY A 72 -18.48 -19.29 0.01
C GLY A 72 -19.76 -20.09 0.03
N LYS A 73 -20.86 -19.49 -0.39
CA LYS A 73 -21.97 -20.26 -0.87
C LYS A 73 -21.37 -20.93 -2.08
N SER A 74 -20.95 -22.19 -1.88
CA SER A 74 -20.34 -22.98 -2.93
C SER A 74 -21.13 -22.73 -4.21
N ASN A 75 -20.57 -21.91 -5.09
CA ASN A 75 -21.02 -21.92 -6.45
C ASN A 75 -20.74 -23.35 -6.88
N VAL A 76 -21.77 -24.13 -7.16
CA VAL A 76 -21.64 -25.55 -7.61
C VAL A 76 -20.71 -25.68 -8.82
N ASN A 77 -20.32 -24.59 -9.44
CA ASN A 77 -19.43 -24.52 -10.59
C ASN A 77 -18.02 -23.97 -10.27
N SER A 78 -17.77 -23.33 -9.12
CA SER A 78 -16.44 -22.99 -8.67
C SER A 78 -15.92 -24.13 -7.82
N LEU A 79 -15.01 -24.90 -8.35
CA LEU A 79 -14.22 -25.83 -7.54
C LEU A 79 -13.29 -24.98 -6.68
N PRO A 80 -13.30 -25.15 -5.34
CA PRO A 80 -12.28 -24.51 -4.52
C PRO A 80 -10.93 -24.88 -5.09
N LEU A 81 -10.12 -23.87 -5.37
CA LEU A 81 -8.79 -24.10 -5.91
C LEU A 81 -8.00 -24.92 -4.90
N LYS A 82 -7.55 -26.11 -5.31
CA LYS A 82 -6.73 -26.95 -4.43
C LYS A 82 -5.47 -26.22 -3.96
N GLU A 83 -4.89 -25.44 -4.86
CA GLU A 83 -3.75 -24.58 -4.61
C GLU A 83 -3.87 -23.27 -5.41
N ASP A 84 -3.39 -22.17 -4.85
CA ASP A 84 -3.29 -20.88 -5.53
C ASP A 84 -2.33 -20.99 -6.72
N PRO A 85 -2.79 -20.75 -7.97
CA PRO A 85 -2.01 -21.02 -9.18
C PRO A 85 -0.83 -20.06 -9.37
N ILE A 86 -0.81 -18.91 -8.70
CA ILE A 86 0.26 -17.92 -8.79
C ILE A 86 1.00 -17.70 -7.48
N ALA A 87 0.91 -18.68 -6.58
CA ALA A 87 1.65 -18.61 -5.33
C ALA A 87 3.16 -18.67 -5.58
N GLN A 88 3.88 -17.67 -5.11
CA GLN A 88 5.33 -17.69 -5.04
C GLN A 88 5.74 -18.63 -3.90
N LYS A 89 6.21 -19.84 -4.26
CA LYS A 89 6.57 -20.91 -3.33
C LYS A 89 8.06 -20.92 -2.96
N THR A 90 8.79 -19.88 -3.31
CA THR A 90 10.21 -19.73 -2.99
C THR A 90 10.48 -18.37 -2.41
N MET A 91 11.27 -18.34 -1.35
CA MET A 91 11.73 -17.10 -0.76
C MET A 91 12.65 -16.34 -1.72
N GLY A 92 12.56 -15.04 -1.74
CA GLY A 92 13.54 -14.20 -2.42
C GLY A 92 14.94 -14.42 -1.84
N SER A 93 15.95 -14.29 -2.67
CA SER A 93 17.36 -14.53 -2.27
C SER A 93 18.15 -13.24 -2.02
N ARG A 94 17.62 -12.08 -2.45
CA ARG A 94 18.30 -10.80 -2.26
C ARG A 94 18.26 -10.40 -0.80
N GLN A 95 19.40 -10.01 -0.24
CA GLN A 95 19.45 -9.53 1.14
C GLN A 95 18.85 -8.13 1.25
N SER A 96 17.97 -7.94 2.21
CA SER A 96 17.49 -6.62 2.61
C SER A 96 18.55 -5.91 3.46
N GLN A 97 18.48 -4.58 3.52
CA GLN A 97 19.27 -3.82 4.48
C GLN A 97 18.72 -4.04 5.89
N THR A 98 19.56 -3.79 6.89
CA THR A 98 19.15 -3.73 8.30
C THR A 98 18.05 -2.67 8.47
N LEU A 99 17.16 -2.89 9.44
CA LEU A 99 16.18 -1.88 9.83
C LEU A 99 16.88 -0.54 10.14
N LEU A 100 16.33 0.54 9.64
CA LEU A 100 16.84 1.90 9.92
C LEU A 100 16.44 2.36 11.32
N ALA A 101 15.22 1.99 11.74
CA ALA A 101 14.71 2.20 13.09
C ALA A 101 13.74 1.09 13.47
N SER A 102 13.66 0.76 14.76
CA SER A 102 12.70 -0.21 15.29
C SER A 102 12.53 -0.04 16.79
N TRP A 103 11.29 0.08 17.26
CA TRP A 103 10.95 0.18 18.68
C TRP A 103 9.55 -0.35 18.97
N GLU A 104 9.26 -0.60 20.25
CA GLU A 104 7.93 -0.99 20.69
C GLU A 104 6.97 0.18 20.57
N GLY A 105 5.81 -0.06 19.93
CA GLY A 105 4.70 0.88 19.91
C GLY A 105 3.79 0.71 21.14
N LEU A 106 2.60 1.26 21.04
CA LEU A 106 1.56 1.09 22.05
C LEU A 106 1.13 -0.38 22.15
N SER A 107 1.00 -0.92 23.37
CA SER A 107 0.78 -2.35 23.60
C SER A 107 -0.16 -2.59 24.77
N GLY A 108 -0.85 -3.74 24.79
CA GLY A 108 -1.66 -4.21 25.93
C GLY A 108 -2.93 -3.39 26.22
N LEU A 109 -3.40 -2.58 25.27
CA LEU A 109 -4.46 -1.60 25.53
C LEU A 109 -5.85 -2.02 25.02
N SER A 110 -5.90 -2.93 24.04
CA SER A 110 -7.17 -3.36 23.42
C SER A 110 -7.05 -4.66 22.63
N TYR A 111 -8.18 -5.30 22.45
CA TYR A 111 -8.37 -6.47 21.59
C TYR A 111 -9.48 -6.16 20.59
N PRO A 112 -9.17 -5.98 19.31
CA PRO A 112 -7.84 -5.89 18.71
C PRO A 112 -7.20 -4.51 18.92
N PRO A 113 -5.87 -4.36 18.67
CA PRO A 113 -5.19 -3.06 18.79
C PRO A 113 -5.38 -2.18 17.55
N ASP A 114 -5.57 -2.73 16.36
CA ASP A 114 -5.77 -2.03 15.08
C ASP A 114 -4.76 -0.89 14.87
N PRO A 115 -3.47 -1.20 14.76
CA PRO A 115 -2.44 -0.18 14.73
C PRO A 115 -2.43 0.57 13.40
N SER A 116 -2.48 1.90 13.49
CA SER A 116 -2.28 2.81 12.36
C SER A 116 -1.20 3.82 12.70
N GLY A 117 -0.40 4.21 11.72
CA GLY A 117 0.66 5.17 11.96
C GLY A 117 1.25 5.77 10.69
N ALA A 118 1.77 6.97 10.82
CA ALA A 118 2.39 7.69 9.73
C ALA A 118 3.68 8.39 10.18
N ALA A 119 4.63 8.52 9.25
CA ALA A 119 5.81 9.34 9.42
C ALA A 119 5.56 10.76 8.87
N GLY A 120 5.94 11.76 9.63
CA GLY A 120 6.13 13.13 9.17
C GLY A 120 7.61 13.46 9.02
N PRO A 121 7.99 14.74 8.81
CA PRO A 121 9.38 15.13 8.65
C PRO A 121 10.27 14.77 9.85
N ASN A 122 9.78 14.97 11.08
CA ASN A 122 10.55 14.82 12.31
C ASN A 122 9.98 13.82 13.31
N HIS A 123 8.74 13.41 13.13
CA HIS A 123 8.00 12.58 14.09
C HIS A 123 7.36 11.37 13.41
N TYR A 124 7.04 10.38 14.23
CA TYR A 124 6.13 9.29 13.90
C TYR A 124 4.95 9.33 14.86
N VAL A 125 3.73 9.29 14.33
CA VAL A 125 2.51 9.20 15.14
C VAL A 125 1.90 7.83 14.95
N GLN A 126 1.70 7.12 16.06
CA GLN A 126 0.95 5.86 16.09
C GLN A 126 -0.34 6.05 16.84
N ALA A 127 -1.42 5.47 16.34
CA ALA A 127 -2.62 5.22 17.10
C ALA A 127 -2.94 3.71 17.14
N VAL A 128 -3.52 3.30 18.23
CA VAL A 128 -4.14 1.99 18.40
C VAL A 128 -5.56 2.22 18.94
N ASN A 129 -6.39 1.18 18.96
CA ASN A 129 -7.71 1.29 19.54
C ASN A 129 -7.64 1.94 20.93
N SER A 130 -8.33 3.09 21.03
CA SER A 130 -8.49 3.99 22.18
C SER A 130 -7.29 4.89 22.53
N SER A 131 -6.12 4.79 21.87
CA SER A 131 -4.94 5.55 22.29
C SER A 131 -4.03 5.95 21.14
N TYR A 132 -3.24 7.02 21.33
CA TYR A 132 -2.21 7.45 20.36
C TYR A 132 -0.95 7.95 21.06
N GLN A 133 0.18 7.92 20.36
CA GLN A 133 1.45 8.45 20.84
C GLN A 133 2.27 9.03 19.69
N ILE A 134 3.02 10.08 20.02
CA ILE A 134 3.96 10.77 19.14
C ILE A 134 5.37 10.39 19.56
N PHE A 135 6.16 9.91 18.61
CA PHE A 135 7.55 9.53 18.79
C PHE A 135 8.46 10.42 17.93
N SER A 136 9.71 10.57 18.33
CA SER A 136 10.75 10.97 17.39
C SER A 136 10.97 9.85 16.37
N LYS A 137 11.52 10.14 15.21
CA LYS A 137 11.85 9.11 14.20
C LYS A 137 12.94 8.11 14.63
N THR A 138 13.52 8.31 15.81
CA THR A 138 14.46 7.38 16.43
C THR A 138 13.83 6.56 17.55
N GLY A 139 12.51 6.70 17.78
CA GLY A 139 11.75 5.96 18.79
C GLY A 139 11.74 6.59 20.19
N GLY A 140 12.41 7.73 20.37
CA GLY A 140 12.40 8.43 21.66
C GLY A 140 11.05 9.10 21.94
N SER A 141 10.68 9.17 23.22
CA SER A 141 9.54 9.96 23.69
C SER A 141 9.72 11.44 23.36
N VAL A 142 8.63 12.09 22.98
CA VAL A 142 8.58 13.53 22.69
C VAL A 142 7.84 14.23 23.80
N THR A 143 8.36 15.37 24.28
CA THR A 143 7.67 16.18 25.29
C THR A 143 6.29 16.59 24.78
N GLY A 144 5.24 16.27 25.56
CA GLY A 144 3.86 16.46 25.11
C GLY A 144 3.41 15.46 24.03
N GLY A 145 4.14 14.34 23.82
CA GLY A 145 3.81 13.31 22.81
C GLY A 145 2.98 12.14 23.30
N GLY A 146 2.58 12.14 24.54
CA GLY A 146 1.75 11.07 25.14
C GLY A 146 2.54 9.94 25.80
N PRO A 147 1.93 8.75 25.99
CA PRO A 147 0.67 8.30 25.37
C PRO A 147 -0.58 9.03 25.86
N PHE A 148 -1.58 9.14 24.98
CA PHE A 148 -2.86 9.78 25.25
C PHE A 148 -4.03 8.89 24.83
N THR A 149 -5.21 9.08 25.45
CA THR A 149 -6.43 8.51 24.89
C THR A 149 -6.87 9.29 23.66
N LEU A 150 -7.48 8.62 22.69
CA LEU A 150 -8.07 9.29 21.51
C LEU A 150 -9.09 10.36 21.92
N GLY A 151 -9.87 10.09 22.99
CA GLY A 151 -10.86 11.03 23.52
C GLY A 151 -10.28 12.34 24.01
N SER A 152 -9.00 12.41 24.38
CA SER A 152 -8.35 13.68 24.73
C SER A 152 -8.27 14.64 23.56
N LEU A 153 -8.33 14.11 22.34
CA LEU A 153 -8.24 14.82 21.08
C LEU A 153 -9.58 14.86 20.34
N LEU A 154 -10.40 13.78 20.46
CA LEU A 154 -11.56 13.51 19.61
C LEU A 154 -12.87 13.46 20.41
N PHE A 155 -13.32 14.59 20.95
CA PHE A 155 -14.65 14.78 21.58
C PHE A 155 -14.97 13.78 22.69
N GLY A 156 -13.95 13.35 23.45
CA GLY A 156 -14.12 12.36 24.53
C GLY A 156 -14.44 10.94 24.05
N SER A 157 -14.29 10.65 22.75
CA SER A 157 -14.47 9.31 22.21
C SER A 157 -13.22 8.45 22.41
N ASN A 158 -13.43 7.17 22.74
CA ASN A 158 -12.40 6.13 22.76
C ASN A 158 -12.98 4.86 22.14
N ASP A 159 -13.80 5.03 21.10
CA ASP A 159 -14.55 3.92 20.51
C ASP A 159 -13.71 3.11 19.51
N GLY A 160 -12.74 3.74 18.83
CA GLY A 160 -11.67 3.02 18.14
C GLY A 160 -11.67 3.13 16.63
N ASP A 161 -10.99 2.16 16.00
CA ASP A 161 -10.62 2.11 14.60
C ASP A 161 -9.89 3.39 14.13
N PRO A 162 -8.81 3.80 14.80
CA PRO A 162 -8.13 5.02 14.40
C PRO A 162 -7.38 4.84 13.09
N ILE A 163 -7.38 5.88 12.26
CA ILE A 163 -6.47 6.00 11.13
C ILE A 163 -5.63 7.26 11.30
N VAL A 164 -4.32 7.10 11.20
CA VAL A 164 -3.35 8.19 11.23
C VAL A 164 -2.80 8.41 9.82
N LEU A 165 -2.90 9.64 9.33
CA LEU A 165 -2.31 10.06 8.07
C LEU A 165 -1.39 11.27 8.30
N TYR A 166 -0.38 11.39 7.46
CA TYR A 166 0.38 12.61 7.30
C TYR A 166 0.10 13.19 5.90
N ASP A 167 -0.67 14.27 5.87
CA ASP A 167 -0.94 15.01 4.65
C ASP A 167 0.30 15.84 4.26
N LYS A 168 1.20 15.22 3.53
CA LYS A 168 2.47 15.83 3.11
C LYS A 168 2.28 17.04 2.19
N TYR A 169 1.15 17.16 1.53
CA TYR A 169 0.85 18.27 0.63
C TYR A 169 0.42 19.53 1.38
N ALA A 170 -0.09 19.36 2.59
CA ALA A 170 -0.46 20.45 3.48
C ALA A 170 0.49 20.59 4.67
N ASP A 171 1.40 19.62 4.87
CA ASP A 171 2.27 19.52 6.05
C ASP A 171 1.45 19.45 7.35
N ARG A 172 0.49 18.49 7.40
CA ARG A 172 -0.47 18.34 8.51
C ARG A 172 -0.69 16.88 8.88
N TRP A 173 -0.88 16.66 10.17
CA TRP A 173 -1.31 15.38 10.73
C TRP A 173 -2.83 15.28 10.72
N VAL A 174 -3.34 14.11 10.39
CA VAL A 174 -4.76 13.77 10.42
C VAL A 174 -4.91 12.51 11.27
N ILE A 175 -5.69 12.61 12.34
CA ILE A 175 -6.04 11.49 13.20
C ILE A 175 -7.56 11.36 13.18
N THR A 176 -8.05 10.15 12.93
CA THR A 176 -9.48 9.89 12.81
C THR A 176 -9.92 8.81 13.77
N GLU A 177 -11.19 8.78 14.10
CA GLU A 177 -11.85 7.76 14.90
C GLU A 177 -13.34 7.75 14.55
N PHE A 178 -14.05 6.66 14.79
CA PHE A 178 -15.50 6.71 14.87
C PHE A 178 -15.98 6.96 16.30
N LYS A 179 -17.25 7.38 16.44
CA LYS A 179 -17.97 7.34 17.70
C LYS A 179 -19.28 6.61 17.49
N THR A 180 -19.50 5.56 18.28
CA THR A 180 -20.67 4.68 18.17
C THR A 180 -21.95 5.43 18.50
N VAL A 181 -21.93 6.18 19.61
CA VAL A 181 -23.07 7.02 20.01
C VAL A 181 -23.22 8.18 19.02
N GLY A 182 -24.33 8.19 18.30
CA GLY A 182 -24.64 9.21 17.30
C GLY A 182 -23.99 8.94 15.93
N ARG A 183 -23.33 7.80 15.73
CA ARG A 183 -22.75 7.38 14.44
C ARG A 183 -21.83 8.45 13.84
N LYS A 184 -20.85 8.88 14.63
CA LYS A 184 -19.98 9.98 14.24
C LYS A 184 -18.72 9.50 13.54
N VAL A 185 -18.25 10.33 12.62
CA VAL A 185 -16.91 10.31 12.05
C VAL A 185 -16.16 11.50 12.61
N LEU A 186 -15.05 11.25 13.28
CA LEU A 186 -14.27 12.25 13.99
C LEU A 186 -12.93 12.47 13.31
N PHE A 187 -12.51 13.73 13.22
CA PHE A 187 -11.20 14.14 12.72
C PHE A 187 -10.51 15.07 13.70
N ALA A 188 -9.21 14.91 13.81
CA ALA A 188 -8.31 15.91 14.34
C ALA A 188 -7.24 16.22 13.28
N ILE A 189 -7.14 17.47 12.87
CA ILE A 189 -6.17 17.97 11.88
C ILE A 189 -5.24 18.95 12.57
N SER A 190 -3.94 18.66 12.59
CA SER A 190 -2.97 19.56 13.24
C SER A 190 -2.95 20.92 12.57
N LYS A 191 -2.81 21.98 13.36
CA LYS A 191 -2.75 23.35 12.83
C LYS A 191 -1.43 23.67 12.15
N THR A 192 -0.38 22.90 12.48
CA THR A 192 0.96 23.04 11.95
C THR A 192 1.56 21.66 11.70
N SER A 193 2.78 21.59 11.20
CA SER A 193 3.57 20.35 11.05
C SER A 193 3.96 19.70 12.38
N ASP A 194 3.91 20.44 13.48
CA ASP A 194 4.19 19.94 14.83
C ASP A 194 2.98 19.15 15.37
N PRO A 195 3.08 17.80 15.51
CA PRO A 195 1.99 16.99 16.02
C PRO A 195 1.70 17.20 17.52
N THR A 196 2.58 17.88 18.27
CA THR A 196 2.37 18.20 19.69
C THR A 196 1.61 19.51 19.89
N GLY A 197 1.29 20.20 18.80
CA GLY A 197 0.59 21.48 18.78
C GLY A 197 -0.91 21.37 19.00
N GLN A 198 -1.62 22.37 18.50
CA GLN A 198 -3.08 22.40 18.50
C GLN A 198 -3.65 21.70 17.27
N TYR A 199 -4.89 21.22 17.41
CA TYR A 199 -5.64 20.60 16.33
C TYR A 199 -6.98 21.31 16.11
N TYR A 200 -7.43 21.33 14.87
CA TYR A 200 -8.81 21.52 14.47
C TYR A 200 -9.51 20.16 14.56
N THR A 201 -10.59 20.07 15.34
CA THR A 201 -11.35 18.84 15.47
C THR A 201 -12.75 18.99 14.90
N TYR A 202 -13.19 17.97 14.17
CA TYR A 202 -14.45 17.97 13.44
C TYR A 202 -15.24 16.71 13.75
N SER A 203 -16.54 16.84 13.89
CA SER A 203 -17.48 15.74 14.07
C SER A 203 -18.56 15.79 12.99
N TYR A 204 -18.70 14.70 12.24
CA TYR A 204 -19.74 14.55 11.22
C TYR A 204 -20.65 13.40 11.61
N THR A 205 -21.97 13.55 11.37
CA THR A 205 -22.93 12.47 11.61
C THR A 205 -23.10 11.64 10.35
N SER A 206 -22.69 10.36 10.41
CA SER A 206 -22.92 9.41 9.32
C SER A 206 -24.39 8.93 9.32
N PRO A 207 -25.01 8.71 8.15
CA PRO A 207 -26.34 8.11 8.07
C PRO A 207 -26.44 6.75 8.71
N GLN A 208 -25.37 5.96 8.67
CA GLN A 208 -25.24 4.66 9.31
C GLN A 208 -23.96 4.62 10.13
N PHE A 209 -23.81 3.63 11.01
CA PHE A 209 -22.58 3.45 11.75
C PHE A 209 -21.41 3.13 10.79
N PRO A 210 -20.34 3.92 10.83
CA PRO A 210 -19.22 3.79 9.89
C PRO A 210 -18.16 2.80 10.41
N ASP A 211 -18.53 1.54 10.61
CA ASP A 211 -17.63 0.48 11.07
C ASP A 211 -16.46 0.26 10.11
N TYR A 212 -15.30 -0.05 10.63
CA TYR A 212 -14.10 -0.40 9.83
C TYR A 212 -13.70 0.70 8.82
N GLN A 213 -13.86 1.97 9.16
CA GLN A 213 -13.60 3.07 8.24
C GLN A 213 -12.15 3.11 7.75
N LYS A 214 -11.97 3.44 6.49
CA LYS A 214 -10.66 3.62 5.85
C LYS A 214 -10.61 4.99 5.18
N PHE A 215 -9.53 5.71 5.45
CA PHE A 215 -9.35 7.07 4.98
C PHE A 215 -8.22 7.19 3.98
N SER A 216 -8.30 8.20 3.12
CA SER A 216 -7.25 8.56 2.17
C SER A 216 -7.19 10.07 1.92
N ILE A 217 -6.06 10.52 1.41
CA ILE A 217 -5.79 11.88 0.99
C ILE A 217 -5.90 11.95 -0.54
N TRP A 218 -6.68 12.91 -1.03
CA TRP A 218 -6.81 13.19 -2.45
C TRP A 218 -6.76 14.69 -2.73
N ALA A 219 -6.67 15.07 -4.01
CA ALA A 219 -6.52 16.47 -4.39
C ALA A 219 -7.65 17.39 -3.93
N ASP A 220 -8.87 16.87 -3.91
CA ASP A 220 -10.10 17.62 -3.63
C ASP A 220 -10.76 17.28 -2.28
N GLY A 221 -10.22 16.33 -1.51
CA GLY A 221 -10.83 15.92 -0.25
C GLY A 221 -10.08 14.85 0.51
N TYR A 222 -10.50 14.64 1.76
CA TYR A 222 -10.23 13.41 2.49
C TYR A 222 -11.36 12.44 2.19
N TYR A 223 -11.04 11.27 1.66
CA TYR A 223 -12.04 10.26 1.30
C TYR A 223 -12.14 9.20 2.38
N MET A 224 -13.37 8.69 2.57
CA MET A 224 -13.65 7.60 3.51
C MET A 224 -14.58 6.59 2.89
N THR A 225 -14.30 5.32 3.14
CA THR A 225 -15.20 4.18 2.97
C THR A 225 -15.35 3.47 4.30
N SER A 226 -16.38 2.66 4.46
CA SER A 226 -16.61 1.90 5.68
C SER A 226 -17.55 0.71 5.42
N ASN A 227 -17.59 -0.23 6.34
CA ASN A 227 -18.54 -1.34 6.32
C ASN A 227 -19.93 -0.82 6.74
N GLN A 228 -20.81 -0.59 5.79
CA GLN A 228 -22.17 -0.11 6.00
C GLN A 228 -23.16 -0.93 5.16
N SER A 229 -24.37 -1.13 5.66
CA SER A 229 -25.41 -1.89 4.93
C SER A 229 -25.83 -1.24 3.60
N ASN A 230 -25.73 0.09 3.51
CA ASN A 230 -25.86 0.84 2.26
C ASN A 230 -24.52 1.48 1.95
N GLN A 231 -23.73 0.82 1.13
CA GLN A 231 -22.36 1.22 0.85
C GLN A 231 -22.29 2.67 0.37
N LYS A 232 -21.50 3.46 1.08
CA LYS A 232 -21.29 4.87 0.79
C LYS A 232 -19.80 5.18 0.71
N VAL A 233 -19.49 6.09 -0.20
CA VAL A 233 -18.20 6.78 -0.24
C VAL A 233 -18.42 8.19 0.25
N PHE A 234 -17.60 8.62 1.18
CA PHE A 234 -17.61 9.97 1.73
C PHE A 234 -16.40 10.74 1.22
N VAL A 235 -16.59 12.03 1.03
CA VAL A 235 -15.50 12.98 0.82
C VAL A 235 -15.71 14.18 1.72
N PHE A 236 -14.68 14.56 2.46
CA PHE A 236 -14.67 15.69 3.37
C PHE A 236 -13.91 16.85 2.74
N GLU A 237 -14.43 18.07 2.89
CA GLU A 237 -13.91 19.31 2.26
C GLU A 237 -12.54 19.69 2.85
N ARG A 238 -11.47 19.04 2.35
CA ARG A 238 -10.12 19.12 2.87
C ARG A 238 -9.62 20.55 3.07
N ASP A 239 -9.79 21.42 2.08
CA ASP A 239 -9.28 22.80 2.15
C ASP A 239 -9.97 23.59 3.25
N SER A 240 -11.29 23.44 3.43
CA SER A 240 -12.05 24.04 4.53
C SER A 240 -11.60 23.50 5.88
N MET A 241 -11.32 22.18 5.96
CA MET A 241 -10.85 21.57 7.22
C MET A 241 -9.43 22.02 7.57
N LEU A 242 -8.54 22.15 6.60
CA LEU A 242 -7.19 22.67 6.80
C LEU A 242 -7.20 24.15 7.25
N ALA A 243 -8.17 24.93 6.76
CA ALA A 243 -8.35 26.32 7.15
C ALA A 243 -9.06 26.52 8.51
N GLY A 244 -9.52 25.45 9.15
CA GLY A 244 -10.24 25.54 10.42
C GLY A 244 -11.65 26.09 10.29
N VAL A 245 -12.34 25.86 9.17
CA VAL A 245 -13.72 26.34 8.94
C VAL A 245 -14.70 25.48 9.73
N PRO A 246 -15.44 26.03 10.72
CA PRO A 246 -16.34 25.25 11.57
C PRO A 246 -17.51 24.60 10.83
N THR A 247 -17.88 25.14 9.67
CA THR A 247 -18.99 24.66 8.84
C THR A 247 -18.52 23.88 7.63
N SER A 248 -17.32 23.26 7.71
CA SER A 248 -16.82 22.40 6.65
C SER A 248 -17.80 21.26 6.35
N ARG A 249 -17.82 20.86 5.08
CA ARG A 249 -18.83 19.94 4.55
C ARG A 249 -18.23 18.59 4.23
N ALA A 250 -19.09 17.59 4.23
CA ALA A 250 -18.83 16.31 3.59
C ALA A 250 -19.93 16.00 2.58
N LEU A 251 -19.59 15.25 1.56
CA LEU A 251 -20.53 14.65 0.64
C LEU A 251 -20.48 13.14 0.81
N ASN A 252 -21.61 12.47 0.75
CA ASN A 252 -21.61 11.05 0.57
C ASN A 252 -22.45 10.64 -0.63
N LYS A 253 -22.06 9.53 -1.23
CA LYS A 253 -22.76 8.96 -2.37
C LYS A 253 -22.85 7.45 -2.19
N THR A 254 -24.09 6.94 -2.28
CA THR A 254 -24.31 5.49 -2.33
C THR A 254 -23.79 4.93 -3.65
N PHE A 255 -23.14 3.81 -3.61
CA PHE A 255 -22.81 2.99 -4.78
C PHE A 255 -23.25 1.55 -4.51
N SER A 256 -23.49 0.79 -5.57
CA SER A 256 -23.92 -0.60 -5.46
C SER A 256 -22.75 -1.50 -5.78
N PRO A 257 -22.01 -1.96 -4.77
CA PRO A 257 -21.06 -3.03 -4.99
C PRO A 257 -21.83 -4.32 -5.31
N PRO A 258 -21.20 -5.32 -5.89
CA PRO A 258 -21.87 -6.58 -6.24
C PRO A 258 -22.29 -7.41 -5.01
N THR A 259 -21.96 -6.95 -3.81
CA THR A 259 -22.15 -7.71 -2.57
C THR A 259 -23.32 -7.21 -1.76
N ASP A 260 -24.17 -8.10 -1.30
CA ASP A 260 -25.24 -7.83 -0.36
C ASP A 260 -25.01 -8.53 0.99
N ASN A 261 -25.10 -7.78 2.08
CA ASN A 261 -25.15 -8.28 3.47
C ASN A 261 -23.92 -8.98 4.03
N ALA A 262 -22.71 -8.83 3.44
CA ALA A 262 -21.47 -9.32 4.04
C ALA A 262 -20.60 -8.17 4.51
N PHE A 263 -19.53 -8.51 5.25
CA PHE A 263 -18.48 -7.56 5.59
C PHE A 263 -17.83 -7.04 4.30
N PHE A 264 -17.95 -5.75 4.05
CA PHE A 264 -17.47 -5.14 2.83
C PHE A 264 -17.01 -3.71 3.10
N CYS A 265 -15.75 -3.43 2.81
CA CYS A 265 -15.19 -2.11 2.88
C CYS A 265 -14.20 -1.93 1.72
N PRO A 266 -14.56 -1.22 0.66
CA PRO A 266 -13.60 -0.90 -0.40
C PRO A 266 -12.55 0.08 0.11
N LEU A 267 -11.43 0.22 -0.61
CA LEU A 267 -10.39 1.18 -0.27
C LEU A 267 -10.43 2.39 -1.20
N PRO A 268 -10.46 3.63 -0.69
CA PRO A 268 -10.23 4.81 -1.48
C PRO A 268 -8.75 4.95 -1.82
N ALA A 269 -8.46 5.44 -3.03
CA ALA A 269 -7.10 5.73 -3.48
C ALA A 269 -6.46 6.78 -2.58
N ASP A 270 -5.30 6.46 -2.03
CA ASP A 270 -4.53 7.34 -1.16
C ASP A 270 -3.33 7.89 -1.92
N ALA A 271 -3.38 9.19 -2.24
CA ALA A 271 -2.35 9.84 -3.04
C ALA A 271 -1.00 9.86 -2.31
N ASP A 272 0.02 9.40 -3.01
CA ASP A 272 1.42 9.47 -2.58
C ASP A 272 2.30 9.88 -3.78
N GLY A 273 3.50 10.41 -3.54
CA GLY A 273 4.27 11.01 -4.62
C GLY A 273 3.70 12.38 -5.04
N GLN A 274 3.39 12.56 -6.32
CA GLN A 274 2.76 13.79 -6.83
C GLN A 274 1.25 13.75 -6.62
N LEU A 275 0.70 14.85 -6.08
CA LEU A 275 -0.76 14.99 -5.96
C LEU A 275 -1.42 14.93 -7.34
N PRO A 276 -2.55 14.21 -7.49
CA PRO A 276 -3.31 14.25 -8.73
C PRO A 276 -3.74 15.68 -9.10
N PRO A 277 -3.82 16.02 -10.40
CA PRO A 277 -4.34 17.32 -10.84
C PRO A 277 -5.74 17.58 -10.30
N ALA A 278 -6.07 18.84 -10.09
CA ALA A 278 -7.42 19.23 -9.71
C ALA A 278 -8.46 18.68 -10.70
N GLY A 279 -9.56 18.16 -10.19
CA GLY A 279 -10.62 17.53 -11.00
C GLY A 279 -10.36 16.06 -11.38
N THR A 280 -9.22 15.49 -11.00
CA THR A 280 -9.00 14.03 -11.12
C THR A 280 -9.92 13.32 -10.13
N PRO A 281 -10.81 12.39 -10.59
CA PRO A 281 -11.68 11.66 -9.67
C PRO A 281 -10.86 10.79 -8.72
N CYS A 282 -11.34 10.62 -7.49
CA CYS A 282 -10.77 9.63 -6.59
C CYS A 282 -11.24 8.23 -6.98
N TYR A 283 -10.32 7.27 -7.02
CA TYR A 283 -10.63 5.88 -7.35
C TYR A 283 -10.89 5.09 -6.07
N ILE A 284 -11.80 4.11 -6.17
CA ILE A 284 -12.18 3.24 -5.05
C ILE A 284 -12.06 1.80 -5.54
N PHE A 285 -11.43 0.94 -4.75
CA PHE A 285 -11.07 -0.42 -5.12
C PHE A 285 -11.77 -1.45 -4.23
N SER A 286 -12.34 -2.46 -4.86
CA SER A 286 -12.81 -3.68 -4.20
C SER A 286 -12.49 -4.87 -5.08
N TYR A 287 -12.65 -6.08 -4.56
CA TYR A 287 -12.57 -7.30 -5.36
C TYR A 287 -13.82 -8.16 -5.19
N GLU A 288 -13.95 -9.12 -6.05
CA GLU A 288 -14.92 -10.23 -5.97
C GLU A 288 -14.17 -11.54 -6.11
N ASP A 289 -14.74 -12.57 -5.51
CA ASP A 289 -14.29 -13.95 -5.59
C ASP A 289 -15.44 -14.79 -6.18
N ASP A 290 -15.17 -15.63 -7.16
CA ASP A 290 -16.17 -16.48 -7.80
C ASP A 290 -16.80 -17.49 -6.83
N GLY A 291 -16.11 -17.82 -5.74
CA GLY A 291 -16.61 -18.63 -4.64
C GLY A 291 -17.73 -17.97 -3.82
N TRP A 292 -17.97 -16.67 -3.95
CA TRP A 292 -18.98 -15.95 -3.18
C TRP A 292 -20.42 -16.23 -3.63
N GLY A 293 -20.63 -16.79 -4.80
CA GLY A 293 -21.94 -17.19 -5.29
C GLY A 293 -22.15 -17.01 -6.79
N SER A 294 -23.34 -17.32 -7.25
CA SER A 294 -23.69 -17.20 -8.66
C SER A 294 -23.61 -15.74 -9.13
N GLY A 295 -22.87 -15.50 -10.20
CA GLY A 295 -22.68 -14.17 -10.81
C GLY A 295 -21.44 -13.42 -10.35
N TYR A 296 -20.72 -13.91 -9.33
CA TYR A 296 -19.40 -13.39 -8.97
C TYR A 296 -18.32 -14.02 -9.84
N VAL A 297 -17.25 -13.28 -10.02
CA VAL A 297 -16.05 -13.71 -10.75
C VAL A 297 -14.83 -13.12 -10.08
N ASP A 298 -13.69 -13.78 -10.21
CA ASP A 298 -12.41 -13.28 -9.68
C ASP A 298 -11.99 -12.02 -10.43
N ARG A 299 -12.19 -10.86 -9.81
CA ARG A 299 -11.84 -9.57 -10.41
C ARG A 299 -11.63 -8.46 -9.39
N ILE A 300 -10.96 -7.43 -9.82
CA ILE A 300 -10.87 -6.14 -9.14
C ILE A 300 -11.87 -5.18 -9.77
N ASN A 301 -12.71 -4.57 -8.95
CA ASN A 301 -13.62 -3.50 -9.34
C ASN A 301 -12.98 -2.15 -8.99
N ILE A 302 -12.98 -1.26 -9.95
CA ILE A 302 -12.52 0.12 -9.80
C ILE A 302 -13.72 1.04 -10.03
N TYR A 303 -14.01 1.87 -9.03
CA TYR A 303 -15.00 2.93 -9.14
C TYR A 303 -14.27 4.27 -9.15
N LYS A 304 -14.90 5.29 -9.70
CA LYS A 304 -14.43 6.68 -9.62
C LYS A 304 -15.50 7.57 -9.00
N MET A 305 -15.08 8.40 -8.07
CA MET A 305 -15.91 9.44 -7.50
C MET A 305 -15.38 10.80 -7.93
N SER A 306 -16.21 11.56 -8.66
CA SER A 306 -15.93 12.92 -9.08
C SER A 306 -16.69 13.90 -8.19
N VAL A 307 -16.00 14.92 -7.72
CA VAL A 307 -16.54 15.91 -6.77
C VAL A 307 -16.33 17.32 -7.34
N VAL A 308 -17.32 18.15 -7.17
CA VAL A 308 -17.22 19.58 -7.45
C VAL A 308 -17.66 20.34 -6.20
N TRP A 309 -16.71 20.97 -5.55
CA TRP A 309 -16.99 21.88 -4.42
C TRP A 309 -17.46 23.23 -4.96
N GLY A 310 -18.38 23.85 -4.27
CA GLY A 310 -18.94 25.14 -4.64
C GLY A 310 -20.08 25.51 -3.69
N THR A 311 -20.88 26.50 -4.04
CA THR A 311 -22.08 26.90 -3.23
C THR A 311 -23.03 25.72 -3.08
N THR A 312 -23.26 24.98 -4.15
CA THR A 312 -24.03 23.72 -4.14
C THR A 312 -23.10 22.59 -4.60
N PRO A 313 -22.43 21.91 -3.65
CA PRO A 313 -21.47 20.88 -4.01
C PRO A 313 -22.18 19.64 -4.57
N THR A 314 -21.50 18.94 -5.48
CA THR A 314 -22.02 17.73 -6.12
C THR A 314 -20.98 16.62 -6.11
N ALA A 315 -21.46 15.38 -6.08
CA ALA A 315 -20.62 14.21 -6.27
C ALA A 315 -21.34 13.17 -7.15
N THR A 316 -20.55 12.49 -7.98
CA THR A 316 -21.00 11.35 -8.77
C THR A 316 -20.08 10.17 -8.54
N ILE A 317 -20.61 8.95 -8.59
CA ILE A 317 -19.83 7.73 -8.54
C ILE A 317 -20.24 6.82 -9.69
N ALA A 318 -19.27 6.18 -10.33
CA ALA A 318 -19.50 5.25 -11.43
C ALA A 318 -18.45 4.13 -11.43
N VAL A 319 -18.78 3.00 -12.02
CA VAL A 319 -17.80 1.96 -12.34
C VAL A 319 -16.83 2.53 -13.37
N GLU A 320 -15.55 2.44 -13.09
CA GLU A 320 -14.48 2.87 -14.01
C GLU A 320 -13.91 1.69 -14.80
N ALA A 321 -13.59 0.59 -14.09
CA ALA A 321 -13.06 -0.61 -14.71
C ALA A 321 -13.37 -1.85 -13.88
N GLN A 322 -13.39 -3.00 -14.54
CA GLN A 322 -13.48 -4.32 -13.91
C GLN A 322 -12.35 -5.17 -14.52
N LEU A 323 -11.39 -5.54 -13.69
CA LEU A 323 -10.17 -6.21 -14.14
C LEU A 323 -10.19 -7.67 -13.71
N PRO A 324 -10.35 -8.65 -14.62
CA PRO A 324 -10.21 -10.05 -14.30
C PRO A 324 -8.83 -10.34 -13.68
N THR A 325 -8.81 -11.11 -12.60
CA THR A 325 -7.57 -11.54 -11.94
C THR A 325 -7.24 -12.99 -12.33
N GLN A 326 -6.04 -13.44 -11.95
CA GLN A 326 -5.80 -14.87 -11.84
C GLN A 326 -6.66 -15.44 -10.71
N PRO A 327 -7.16 -16.68 -10.83
CA PRO A 327 -8.03 -17.28 -9.85
C PRO A 327 -7.46 -17.23 -8.42
N PHE A 328 -8.36 -17.04 -7.45
CA PHE A 328 -8.02 -17.08 -6.02
C PHE A 328 -9.23 -17.50 -5.20
N ASP A 329 -9.02 -17.85 -3.94
CA ASP A 329 -10.08 -18.15 -2.97
C ASP A 329 -9.87 -17.23 -1.75
N ALA A 330 -10.81 -16.33 -1.54
CA ALA A 330 -10.86 -15.42 -0.39
C ALA A 330 -11.91 -15.84 0.63
N SER A 331 -12.33 -17.11 0.63
CA SER A 331 -13.27 -17.66 1.58
C SER A 331 -12.66 -17.84 2.96
N TYR A 332 -13.40 -17.46 3.98
CA TYR A 332 -13.04 -17.59 5.39
C TYR A 332 -14.14 -18.33 6.14
N ASN A 333 -13.80 -18.89 7.29
CA ASN A 333 -14.83 -19.50 8.10
C ASN A 333 -15.77 -18.45 8.75
N GLN A 334 -16.90 -18.90 9.30
CA GLN A 334 -17.94 -17.99 9.85
C GLN A 334 -17.46 -17.11 11.00
N ASN A 335 -16.47 -17.61 11.76
CA ASN A 335 -15.96 -16.97 12.95
C ASN A 335 -14.66 -16.20 12.66
N TRP A 336 -14.14 -16.28 11.42
CA TRP A 336 -12.88 -15.73 10.97
C TRP A 336 -11.65 -16.25 11.73
N ASP A 337 -11.81 -17.37 12.45
CA ASP A 337 -10.76 -18.03 13.22
C ASP A 337 -9.95 -19.00 12.35
N ASP A 338 -9.25 -18.47 11.37
CA ASP A 338 -8.52 -19.22 10.36
C ASP A 338 -7.04 -19.43 10.70
N ILE A 339 -6.43 -18.51 11.46
CA ILE A 339 -4.98 -18.48 11.65
C ILE A 339 -4.57 -19.29 12.88
N SER A 340 -3.87 -20.39 12.65
CA SER A 340 -3.38 -21.25 13.73
C SER A 340 -2.22 -20.63 14.49
N GLN A 341 -2.09 -21.00 15.79
CA GLN A 341 -1.03 -20.61 16.69
C GLN A 341 -0.44 -21.86 17.38
N PRO A 342 0.80 -21.80 17.92
CA PRO A 342 1.36 -22.88 18.73
C PRO A 342 0.58 -23.09 20.04
N VAL A 343 0.60 -24.32 20.55
CA VAL A 343 0.16 -24.75 21.89
C VAL A 343 -1.26 -24.39 22.30
N THR A 344 -2.12 -24.02 21.35
CA THR A 344 -3.54 -23.68 21.58
C THR A 344 -4.42 -24.12 20.43
N THR A 345 -5.72 -24.30 20.72
CA THR A 345 -6.76 -24.49 19.70
C THR A 345 -7.43 -23.17 19.29
N THR A 346 -7.18 -22.09 20.02
CA THR A 346 -7.65 -20.75 19.65
C THR A 346 -6.93 -20.31 18.38
N LYS A 347 -7.69 -20.03 17.34
CA LYS A 347 -7.18 -19.47 16.10
C LYS A 347 -7.48 -17.99 16.04
N LEU A 348 -6.61 -17.23 15.38
CA LEU A 348 -6.76 -15.80 15.24
C LEU A 348 -7.62 -15.45 14.02
N ASP A 349 -8.24 -14.28 14.12
CA ASP A 349 -9.03 -13.65 13.06
C ASP A 349 -8.15 -13.32 11.85
N GLY A 350 -8.59 -13.74 10.68
CA GLY A 350 -7.84 -13.56 9.43
C GLY A 350 -8.27 -12.36 8.58
N ILE A 351 -9.36 -11.68 8.92
CA ILE A 351 -9.99 -10.57 8.18
C ILE A 351 -9.96 -10.76 6.67
N GLY A 352 -10.94 -11.49 6.15
CA GLY A 352 -11.10 -11.75 4.71
C GLY A 352 -12.18 -10.88 4.06
N GLY A 353 -12.31 -11.01 2.74
CA GLY A 353 -13.38 -10.36 1.98
C GLY A 353 -13.11 -8.90 1.59
N VAL A 354 -12.01 -8.30 2.01
CA VAL A 354 -11.65 -6.90 1.74
C VAL A 354 -10.18 -6.77 1.38
N PHE A 355 -9.83 -5.73 0.62
CA PHE A 355 -8.44 -5.29 0.53
C PHE A 355 -7.96 -4.77 1.88
N THR A 356 -6.77 -5.16 2.30
CA THR A 356 -6.14 -4.64 3.52
C THR A 356 -5.53 -3.25 3.26
N TYR A 357 -5.64 -2.38 4.27
CA TYR A 357 -5.24 -0.98 4.20
C TYR A 357 -3.75 -0.85 3.85
N ARG A 358 -3.35 -0.03 2.89
CA ARG A 358 -4.05 1.02 2.15
C ARG A 358 -3.98 0.78 0.63
N ALA A 359 -4.77 1.52 -0.16
CA ALA A 359 -4.66 1.57 -1.62
C ALA A 359 -3.76 2.76 -2.03
N GLN A 360 -2.45 2.57 -2.06
CA GLN A 360 -1.53 3.65 -2.38
C GLN A 360 -1.52 3.94 -3.87
N TYR A 361 -1.85 5.19 -4.22
CA TYR A 361 -1.84 5.69 -5.60
C TYR A 361 -0.62 6.57 -5.85
N ARG A 362 0.05 6.36 -6.98
CA ARG A 362 1.21 7.18 -7.41
C ARG A 362 1.12 7.55 -8.88
N ARG A 363 1.67 8.72 -9.19
CA ARG A 363 1.78 9.21 -10.57
C ARG A 363 3.21 9.08 -11.06
N TRP A 364 3.31 8.59 -12.31
CA TRP A 364 4.57 8.40 -13.03
C TRP A 364 4.49 9.03 -14.42
N THR A 365 5.62 9.15 -15.10
CA THR A 365 5.62 9.55 -16.50
C THR A 365 4.96 8.46 -17.36
N GLY A 366 3.84 8.77 -18.00
CA GLY A 366 3.12 7.86 -18.90
C GLY A 366 2.11 6.93 -18.23
N TYR A 367 2.08 6.79 -16.91
CA TYR A 367 1.08 5.99 -16.21
C TYR A 367 0.89 6.43 -14.76
N ASN A 368 -0.20 5.97 -14.16
CA ASN A 368 -0.43 6.01 -12.72
C ASN A 368 -0.43 4.58 -12.20
N SER A 369 -0.03 4.37 -10.96
CA SER A 369 -0.05 3.05 -10.33
C SER A 369 -0.84 3.03 -9.03
N VAL A 370 -1.40 1.86 -8.71
CA VAL A 370 -1.95 1.56 -7.40
C VAL A 370 -1.43 0.20 -6.95
N VAL A 371 -0.99 0.10 -5.71
CA VAL A 371 -0.66 -1.17 -5.08
C VAL A 371 -1.73 -1.55 -4.07
N LEU A 372 -2.12 -2.83 -4.10
CA LEU A 372 -3.20 -3.41 -3.29
C LEU A 372 -2.76 -4.78 -2.76
N ASN A 373 -3.35 -5.19 -1.65
CA ASN A 373 -3.16 -6.53 -1.12
C ASN A 373 -4.39 -7.03 -0.35
N ASN A 374 -4.57 -8.35 -0.33
CA ASN A 374 -5.60 -9.02 0.46
C ASN A 374 -5.16 -10.44 0.85
N PRO A 375 -5.63 -10.97 1.96
CA PRO A 375 -5.36 -12.34 2.31
C PRO A 375 -6.22 -13.30 1.46
N VAL A 376 -5.62 -14.42 1.05
CA VAL A 376 -6.28 -15.49 0.28
C VAL A 376 -5.92 -16.86 0.83
N MET A 377 -6.73 -17.87 0.52
CA MET A 377 -6.42 -19.27 0.71
C MET A 377 -5.33 -19.68 -0.29
N VAL A 378 -4.23 -20.22 0.20
CA VAL A 378 -3.14 -20.73 -0.67
C VAL A 378 -3.33 -22.21 -0.97
N ASN A 379 -3.83 -22.95 0.02
CA ASN A 379 -4.01 -24.41 -0.10
C ASN A 379 -5.19 -24.85 0.76
N THR A 380 -6.21 -25.40 0.13
CA THR A 380 -7.45 -25.84 0.80
C THR A 380 -7.25 -27.07 1.69
N THR A 381 -6.23 -27.91 1.41
CA THR A 381 -5.94 -29.10 2.23
C THR A 381 -5.35 -28.72 3.58
N THR A 382 -4.44 -27.75 3.60
CA THR A 382 -3.77 -27.29 4.83
C THR A 382 -4.50 -26.14 5.52
N GLY A 383 -5.37 -25.43 4.80
CA GLY A 383 -6.02 -24.21 5.26
C GLY A 383 -5.07 -23.01 5.33
N GLN A 384 -3.90 -23.10 4.69
CA GLN A 384 -2.91 -22.02 4.70
C GLN A 384 -3.47 -20.75 4.07
N ARG A 385 -3.28 -19.62 4.76
CA ARG A 385 -3.59 -18.28 4.27
C ARG A 385 -2.30 -17.53 3.94
N SER A 386 -2.31 -16.73 2.86
CA SER A 386 -1.21 -15.82 2.59
C SER A 386 -1.69 -14.59 1.80
N ILE A 387 -0.77 -13.70 1.45
CA ILE A 387 -1.13 -12.39 0.91
C ILE A 387 -0.99 -12.39 -0.61
N ARG A 388 -2.10 -12.19 -1.28
CA ARG A 388 -2.18 -11.81 -2.69
C ARG A 388 -1.92 -10.31 -2.79
N TRP A 389 -1.06 -9.90 -3.72
CA TRP A 389 -0.73 -8.50 -3.95
C TRP A 389 -0.82 -8.16 -5.44
N TYR A 390 -1.07 -6.89 -5.72
CA TYR A 390 -1.28 -6.37 -7.06
C TYR A 390 -0.56 -5.04 -7.24
N GLU A 391 -0.09 -4.79 -8.45
CA GLU A 391 0.18 -3.47 -9.01
C GLU A 391 -0.76 -3.24 -10.17
N LEU A 392 -1.65 -2.29 -10.04
CA LEU A 392 -2.50 -1.82 -11.12
C LEU A 392 -1.84 -0.62 -11.78
N ARG A 393 -2.01 -0.50 -13.09
CA ARG A 393 -1.57 0.68 -13.85
C ARG A 393 -2.70 1.26 -14.66
N GLN A 394 -2.78 2.60 -14.65
CA GLN A 394 -3.63 3.38 -15.53
C GLN A 394 -2.76 4.10 -16.54
N ASN A 395 -2.96 3.85 -17.82
CA ASN A 395 -2.26 4.57 -18.87
C ASN A 395 -2.69 6.05 -18.86
N SER A 396 -1.74 6.98 -18.76
CA SER A 396 -2.06 8.42 -18.63
C SER A 396 -2.62 9.07 -19.89
N THR A 397 -2.54 8.41 -21.05
CA THR A 397 -3.07 8.91 -22.33
C THR A 397 -4.48 8.35 -22.59
N THR A 398 -4.68 7.05 -22.38
CA THR A 398 -5.95 6.37 -22.68
C THR A 398 -6.87 6.26 -21.48
N ASN A 399 -6.38 6.52 -20.27
CA ASN A 399 -7.04 6.32 -18.98
C ASN A 399 -7.46 4.85 -18.72
N GLN A 400 -6.97 3.90 -19.49
CA GLN A 400 -7.30 2.49 -19.32
C GLN A 400 -6.49 1.88 -18.18
N TRP A 401 -7.19 1.12 -17.32
CA TRP A 401 -6.61 0.36 -16.23
C TRP A 401 -6.25 -1.06 -16.67
N SER A 402 -5.19 -1.58 -16.08
CA SER A 402 -4.77 -2.98 -16.24
C SER A 402 -4.07 -3.48 -14.98
N ILE A 403 -4.07 -4.78 -14.77
CA ILE A 403 -3.19 -5.43 -13.78
C ILE A 403 -1.81 -5.54 -14.43
N TYR A 404 -0.85 -4.79 -13.91
CA TYR A 404 0.54 -4.83 -14.40
C TYR A 404 1.28 -6.05 -13.87
N GLN A 405 1.02 -6.38 -12.59
CA GLN A 405 1.54 -7.59 -11.95
C GLN A 405 0.67 -8.01 -10.77
N GLN A 406 0.67 -9.30 -10.49
CA GLN A 406 -0.02 -9.92 -9.37
C GLN A 406 0.65 -11.22 -8.97
N SER A 407 0.68 -11.54 -7.68
CA SER A 407 1.18 -12.80 -7.15
C SER A 407 0.68 -13.02 -5.73
N THR A 408 0.81 -14.24 -5.21
CA THR A 408 0.58 -14.56 -3.80
C THR A 408 1.89 -14.94 -3.15
N TYR A 409 2.29 -14.25 -2.09
CA TYR A 409 3.56 -14.52 -1.43
C TYR A 409 3.40 -15.61 -0.37
N ALA A 410 3.78 -16.84 -0.68
CA ALA A 410 3.64 -18.01 0.17
C ALA A 410 4.87 -18.95 0.05
N PRO A 411 6.09 -18.50 0.48
CA PRO A 411 7.32 -19.21 0.23
C PRO A 411 7.54 -20.44 1.15
N ASP A 412 6.74 -20.59 2.18
CA ASP A 412 6.78 -21.66 3.18
C ASP A 412 5.36 -21.97 3.69
N ASP A 413 5.23 -22.70 4.81
CA ASP A 413 3.97 -23.14 5.41
C ASP A 413 3.34 -22.14 6.40
N LEU A 414 3.93 -20.96 6.59
CA LEU A 414 3.40 -19.92 7.46
C LEU A 414 2.13 -19.30 6.88
N ASN A 415 1.16 -19.04 7.75
CA ASN A 415 0.12 -18.08 7.41
C ASN A 415 0.69 -16.67 7.40
N ARG A 416 0.21 -15.85 6.45
CA ARG A 416 0.49 -14.42 6.36
C ARG A 416 -0.81 -13.66 6.16
N TRP A 417 -1.05 -12.68 7.02
CA TRP A 417 -2.30 -11.91 6.99
C TRP A 417 -2.08 -10.49 7.53
N VAL A 418 -3.12 -9.68 7.52
CA VAL A 418 -3.08 -8.26 7.94
C VAL A 418 -1.92 -7.52 7.25
N GLY A 419 -1.82 -7.74 5.94
CA GLY A 419 -0.76 -7.16 5.13
C GLY A 419 -0.96 -5.68 4.86
N SER A 420 0.13 -4.95 4.68
CA SER A 420 0.13 -3.58 4.17
C SER A 420 1.23 -3.41 3.13
N ILE A 421 0.85 -2.87 1.98
CA ILE A 421 1.72 -2.72 0.81
C ILE A 421 1.96 -1.24 0.50
N ALA A 422 3.17 -0.91 0.09
CA ALA A 422 3.50 0.43 -0.40
C ALA A 422 4.58 0.37 -1.50
N MET A 423 4.63 1.41 -2.33
CA MET A 423 5.61 1.61 -3.39
C MET A 423 6.37 2.91 -3.13
N ASP A 424 7.69 2.86 -3.17
CA ASP A 424 8.58 4.00 -2.95
C ASP A 424 8.73 4.92 -4.18
N ASP A 425 9.51 6.01 -4.05
CA ASP A 425 9.78 6.96 -5.13
C ASP A 425 10.57 6.36 -6.31
N ASN A 426 11.17 5.18 -6.13
CA ASN A 426 11.87 4.43 -7.17
C ASN A 426 10.98 3.34 -7.82
N GLY A 427 9.75 3.17 -7.35
CA GLY A 427 8.85 2.10 -7.80
C GLY A 427 9.15 0.73 -7.17
N SER A 428 9.99 0.67 -6.13
CA SER A 428 10.18 -0.55 -5.35
C SER A 428 8.98 -0.79 -4.45
N ILE A 429 8.56 -2.05 -4.31
CA ILE A 429 7.35 -2.41 -3.55
C ILE A 429 7.76 -3.13 -2.27
N SER A 430 7.23 -2.69 -1.14
CA SER A 430 7.30 -3.41 0.13
C SER A 430 5.97 -4.06 0.47
N LEU A 431 6.02 -5.22 1.09
CA LEU A 431 4.90 -5.96 1.65
C LEU A 431 5.26 -6.37 3.07
N ALA A 432 4.57 -5.80 4.06
CA ALA A 432 4.75 -6.08 5.47
C ALA A 432 3.48 -6.76 6.02
N TYR A 433 3.61 -7.67 6.98
CA TYR A 433 2.50 -8.53 7.42
C TYR A 433 2.80 -9.24 8.74
N SER A 434 1.74 -9.78 9.34
CA SER A 434 1.84 -10.73 10.44
C SER A 434 2.01 -12.16 9.94
N VAL A 435 2.71 -12.99 10.71
CA VAL A 435 2.94 -14.43 10.43
C VAL A 435 2.62 -15.29 11.63
N SER A 436 2.04 -16.49 11.41
CA SER A 436 1.87 -17.53 12.43
C SER A 436 1.59 -18.90 11.80
N ASN A 437 1.85 -19.98 12.53
CA ASN A 437 1.30 -21.32 12.28
C ASN A 437 1.35 -22.14 13.57
N SER A 438 1.15 -23.45 13.52
CA SER A 438 1.20 -24.32 14.70
C SER A 438 2.57 -24.38 15.40
N ASN A 439 3.63 -23.85 14.79
CA ASN A 439 5.02 -23.91 15.29
C ASN A 439 5.64 -22.52 15.53
N VAL A 440 5.03 -21.47 14.99
CA VAL A 440 5.54 -20.09 15.04
C VAL A 440 4.47 -19.20 15.65
N TYR A 441 4.80 -18.53 16.75
CA TYR A 441 3.92 -17.55 17.39
C TYR A 441 3.70 -16.32 16.51
N PRO A 442 2.55 -15.61 16.70
CA PRO A 442 2.23 -14.44 15.91
C PRO A 442 3.32 -13.37 16.00
N GLY A 443 3.96 -13.08 14.87
CA GLY A 443 5.10 -12.17 14.72
C GLY A 443 4.99 -11.31 13.49
N LEU A 444 5.93 -10.39 13.29
CA LEU A 444 5.96 -9.46 12.16
C LEU A 444 7.14 -9.72 11.23
N ARG A 445 6.87 -9.68 9.94
CA ARG A 445 7.88 -9.79 8.87
C ARG A 445 7.58 -8.82 7.72
N TYR A 446 8.57 -8.61 6.87
CA TYR A 446 8.39 -7.94 5.59
C TYR A 446 9.24 -8.56 4.50
N THR A 447 8.86 -8.33 3.28
CA THR A 447 9.59 -8.62 2.05
C THR A 447 9.38 -7.50 1.04
N GLY A 448 9.94 -7.64 -0.15
CA GLY A 448 9.70 -6.67 -1.21
C GLY A 448 10.44 -7.01 -2.50
N ARG A 449 10.39 -6.04 -3.41
CA ARG A 449 11.05 -6.11 -4.72
C ARG A 449 11.47 -4.74 -5.21
N LEU A 450 12.48 -4.68 -6.05
CA LEU A 450 12.80 -3.46 -6.80
C LEU A 450 11.91 -3.32 -8.05
N ALA A 451 11.75 -2.10 -8.53
CA ALA A 451 11.03 -1.82 -9.77
C ALA A 451 11.61 -2.59 -10.98
N THR A 452 12.90 -2.84 -10.96
CA THR A 452 13.66 -3.52 -12.05
C THR A 452 13.64 -5.04 -11.97
N ASP A 453 13.07 -5.62 -10.91
CA ASP A 453 13.03 -7.08 -10.73
C ASP A 453 12.00 -7.74 -11.67
N SER A 454 12.12 -9.06 -11.84
CA SER A 454 11.14 -9.83 -12.61
C SER A 454 9.74 -9.64 -12.05
N LEU A 455 8.74 -9.43 -12.90
CA LEU A 455 7.36 -9.23 -12.47
C LEU A 455 6.84 -10.42 -11.66
N ASN A 456 5.83 -10.18 -10.84
CA ASN A 456 5.13 -11.18 -10.04
C ASN A 456 5.99 -11.88 -8.96
N THR A 457 7.11 -11.29 -8.56
CA THR A 457 8.03 -11.91 -7.60
C THR A 457 8.51 -10.90 -6.57
N MET A 458 8.38 -11.24 -5.28
CA MET A 458 9.08 -10.60 -4.18
C MET A 458 10.49 -11.18 -4.11
N THR A 459 11.48 -10.39 -4.46
CA THR A 459 12.86 -10.85 -4.69
C THR A 459 13.75 -10.74 -3.47
N PHE A 460 13.34 -9.93 -2.48
CA PHE A 460 14.05 -9.85 -1.21
C PHE A 460 13.70 -11.02 -0.30
N ALA A 461 14.72 -11.55 0.38
CA ALA A 461 14.52 -12.50 1.47
C ALA A 461 13.65 -11.86 2.55
N GLU A 462 12.71 -12.63 3.07
CA GLU A 462 11.83 -12.19 4.15
C GLU A 462 12.65 -11.82 5.39
N GLN A 463 12.34 -10.68 5.97
CA GLN A 463 13.02 -10.16 7.16
C GLN A 463 12.11 -10.29 8.38
N ILE A 464 12.65 -10.84 9.46
CA ILE A 464 11.97 -10.94 10.75
C ILE A 464 12.13 -9.60 11.49
N VAL A 465 11.02 -9.00 11.89
CA VAL A 465 11.00 -7.72 12.62
C VAL A 465 10.68 -7.93 14.09
N ALA A 466 9.65 -8.73 14.37
CA ALA A 466 9.27 -9.09 15.73
C ALA A 466 8.94 -10.59 15.79
N VAL A 467 9.45 -11.25 16.80
CA VAL A 467 9.16 -12.65 17.10
C VAL A 467 8.17 -12.67 18.24
N GLY A 468 6.98 -13.23 18.01
CA GLY A 468 6.05 -13.52 19.09
C GLY A 468 6.61 -14.60 20.04
N ASN A 469 6.31 -14.51 21.31
CA ASN A 469 6.80 -15.46 22.32
C ASN A 469 5.69 -16.31 22.97
N SER A 470 4.45 -16.10 22.58
CA SER A 470 3.28 -16.76 23.15
C SER A 470 2.08 -16.74 22.22
N ALA A 471 1.07 -17.57 22.49
CA ALA A 471 -0.21 -17.53 21.82
C ALA A 471 -1.16 -16.56 22.54
N GLN A 472 -2.07 -15.93 21.78
CA GLN A 472 -3.23 -15.26 22.33
C GLN A 472 -4.34 -16.30 22.56
N THR A 473 -4.79 -16.45 23.78
CA THR A 473 -5.78 -17.49 24.17
C THR A 473 -7.07 -16.92 24.73
N SER A 474 -7.07 -15.64 25.11
CA SER A 474 -8.20 -14.95 25.74
C SER A 474 -9.37 -14.73 24.78
N ASN A 475 -9.08 -14.51 23.51
CA ASN A 475 -10.05 -14.33 22.43
C ASN A 475 -9.37 -14.55 21.06
N ASN A 476 -10.14 -14.56 19.97
CA ASN A 476 -9.64 -14.75 18.61
C ASN A 476 -9.34 -13.44 17.85
N ARG A 477 -9.65 -12.27 18.43
CA ARG A 477 -9.47 -10.98 17.75
C ARG A 477 -8.00 -10.63 17.64
N TYR A 478 -7.59 -10.34 16.41
CA TYR A 478 -6.28 -9.84 16.01
C TYR A 478 -6.49 -8.57 15.20
N GLY A 479 -5.50 -7.68 15.11
CA GLY A 479 -5.65 -6.39 14.44
C GLY A 479 -6.30 -6.48 13.07
N ASP A 480 -7.32 -5.67 12.87
CA ASP A 480 -8.11 -5.62 11.64
C ASP A 480 -7.28 -5.05 10.47
N TYR A 481 -6.20 -4.34 10.78
CA TYR A 481 -5.28 -3.75 9.80
C TYR A 481 -3.90 -3.49 10.42
N SER A 482 -2.94 -3.28 9.55
CA SER A 482 -1.62 -2.70 9.78
C SER A 482 -1.41 -1.54 8.81
N HIS A 483 -0.37 -0.75 8.99
CA HIS A 483 -0.17 0.43 8.14
C HIS A 483 1.27 0.60 7.70
N THR A 484 1.49 0.62 6.39
CA THR A 484 2.75 1.00 5.75
C THR A 484 2.63 2.39 5.12
N ALA A 485 3.42 3.33 5.58
CA ALA A 485 3.54 4.68 5.04
C ALA A 485 4.95 4.91 4.47
N LEU A 486 5.13 5.96 3.68
CA LEU A 486 6.46 6.42 3.26
C LEU A 486 6.92 7.60 4.12
N ASP A 487 8.22 7.71 4.26
CA ASP A 487 8.85 8.90 4.80
C ASP A 487 8.63 10.08 3.84
N PRO A 488 8.05 11.21 4.30
CA PRO A 488 7.76 12.33 3.41
C PRO A 488 8.99 13.11 2.97
N VAL A 489 10.14 12.94 3.65
CA VAL A 489 11.42 13.59 3.33
C VAL A 489 12.30 12.70 2.45
N ASP A 490 12.39 11.41 2.79
CA ASP A 490 13.05 10.39 1.97
C ASP A 490 12.02 9.39 1.49
N GLY A 491 11.41 9.67 0.36
CA GLY A 491 10.36 8.84 -0.24
C GLY A 491 10.77 7.40 -0.59
N THR A 492 11.99 6.98 -0.21
CA THR A 492 12.47 5.59 -0.35
C THR A 492 12.46 4.81 0.97
N ILE A 493 12.16 5.47 2.09
CA ILE A 493 12.05 4.82 3.40
C ILE A 493 10.60 4.42 3.66
N PHE A 494 10.38 3.15 3.91
CA PHE A 494 9.11 2.59 4.37
C PHE A 494 9.05 2.62 5.89
N TRP A 495 7.91 3.04 6.41
CA TRP A 495 7.54 2.97 7.82
C TRP A 495 6.36 2.05 7.98
N HIS A 496 6.42 1.16 8.95
CA HIS A 496 5.33 0.23 9.22
C HIS A 496 5.02 0.15 10.72
N THR A 497 3.74 -0.03 11.01
CA THR A 497 3.27 -0.45 12.33
C THR A 497 2.32 -1.64 12.19
N GLY A 498 2.51 -2.66 13.01
CA GLY A 498 1.72 -3.88 13.00
C GLY A 498 1.69 -4.54 14.37
N GLU A 499 0.77 -5.49 14.53
CA GLU A 499 0.58 -6.27 15.74
C GLU A 499 1.43 -7.54 15.73
N TYR A 500 1.87 -7.95 16.93
CA TYR A 500 2.41 -9.26 17.24
C TYR A 500 2.01 -9.64 18.68
N ILE A 501 2.23 -10.90 19.11
CA ILE A 501 1.84 -11.33 20.45
C ILE A 501 3.06 -11.47 21.36
N LEU A 502 3.01 -10.76 22.47
CA LEU A 502 4.06 -10.76 23.49
C LEU A 502 3.44 -11.07 24.87
N ASN A 503 3.90 -12.14 25.52
CA ASN A 503 3.42 -12.58 26.85
C ASN A 503 1.89 -12.82 26.92
N GLY A 504 1.30 -13.32 25.83
CA GLY A 504 -0.13 -13.59 25.72
C GLY A 504 -1.01 -12.40 25.37
N GLU A 505 -0.42 -11.23 25.18
CA GLU A 505 -1.10 -9.96 24.95
C GLU A 505 -0.72 -9.35 23.61
N PRO A 506 -1.63 -8.58 22.97
CA PRO A 506 -1.31 -7.79 21.79
C PRO A 506 -0.22 -6.76 22.09
N ALA A 507 0.80 -6.77 21.26
CA ALA A 507 1.87 -5.78 21.25
C ALA A 507 2.00 -5.21 19.85
N THR A 508 2.51 -3.98 19.72
CA THR A 508 2.74 -3.37 18.42
C THR A 508 4.20 -3.00 18.23
N LYS A 509 4.66 -3.07 16.98
CA LYS A 509 6.01 -2.68 16.61
C LYS A 509 5.96 -1.56 15.58
N ILE A 510 6.81 -0.56 15.75
CA ILE A 510 7.06 0.47 14.76
C ILE A 510 8.46 0.24 14.21
N TYR A 511 8.61 0.27 12.89
CA TYR A 511 9.91 0.09 12.26
C TYR A 511 10.00 0.76 10.91
N SER A 512 11.21 1.05 10.49
CA SER A 512 11.49 1.60 9.16
C SER A 512 12.65 0.88 8.49
N PHE A 513 12.56 0.81 7.17
CA PHE A 513 13.55 0.18 6.31
C PHE A 513 13.52 0.81 4.92
N LYS A 514 14.53 0.53 4.13
CA LYS A 514 14.54 0.82 2.69
C LYS A 514 15.21 -0.31 1.93
N PHE A 515 14.87 -0.43 0.68
CA PHE A 515 15.61 -1.33 -0.20
C PHE A 515 16.88 -0.60 -0.69
N PRO A 516 17.96 -1.36 -0.97
CA PRO A 516 19.12 -0.78 -1.63
C PRO A 516 18.66 -0.07 -2.88
N ALA A 517 19.18 1.11 -3.13
CA ALA A 517 18.96 1.75 -4.42
C ALA A 517 19.21 0.67 -5.50
N SER A 518 18.30 0.58 -6.48
CA SER A 518 18.61 -0.17 -7.66
C SER A 518 19.93 0.40 -8.14
N THR A 519 21.04 -0.25 -7.74
CA THR A 519 22.19 -0.11 -8.59
C THR A 519 21.64 -0.55 -9.93
N VAL A 520 21.56 0.35 -10.89
CA VAL A 520 21.55 -0.03 -12.29
C VAL A 520 22.89 -0.74 -12.46
N GLY A 521 22.98 -1.89 -11.82
CA GLY A 521 24.01 -2.85 -12.12
C GLY A 521 23.68 -3.24 -13.53
N ILE A 522 24.47 -2.78 -14.44
CA ILE A 522 24.62 -3.45 -15.71
C ILE A 522 24.59 -4.92 -15.33
N LYS A 523 23.54 -5.65 -15.73
CA LYS A 523 23.52 -7.10 -15.57
C LYS A 523 24.80 -7.53 -16.21
N GLU A 524 25.81 -7.89 -15.41
CA GLU A 524 26.97 -8.57 -15.95
C GLU A 524 26.39 -9.86 -16.52
N SER A 525 26.23 -9.85 -17.82
CA SER A 525 26.07 -11.10 -18.56
C SER A 525 27.21 -11.97 -18.08
N SER A 526 26.90 -13.18 -17.65
CA SER A 526 27.85 -14.20 -17.19
C SER A 526 28.88 -14.60 -18.25
N ASN A 527 29.00 -13.88 -19.34
CA ASN A 527 30.05 -13.95 -20.32
C ASN A 527 31.20 -13.07 -19.86
N SER A 528 32.35 -13.64 -19.80
CA SER A 528 33.66 -13.15 -19.35
C SER A 528 34.21 -11.92 -20.14
N LEU A 529 33.35 -11.09 -20.76
CA LEU A 529 33.76 -9.90 -21.48
C LEU A 529 34.46 -8.92 -20.52
N SER A 530 35.73 -8.69 -20.73
CA SER A 530 36.50 -7.63 -20.08
C SER A 530 36.44 -6.35 -20.90
N PHE A 531 36.14 -5.21 -20.24
CA PHE A 531 36.06 -3.91 -20.87
C PHE A 531 36.73 -2.88 -19.96
N ILE A 532 37.81 -2.29 -20.45
CA ILE A 532 38.60 -1.29 -19.73
C ILE A 532 38.77 -0.06 -20.61
N ALA A 533 38.54 1.13 -20.05
CA ALA A 533 38.90 2.41 -20.65
C ALA A 533 39.82 3.17 -19.70
N SER A 534 40.92 3.68 -20.20
CA SER A 534 41.93 4.42 -19.41
C SER A 534 42.51 5.60 -20.20
N ASN A 535 42.88 6.67 -19.50
CA ASN A 535 43.51 7.83 -20.10
C ASN A 535 45.03 7.60 -20.24
N HIS A 536 45.55 7.77 -21.46
CA HIS A 536 46.97 7.65 -21.79
C HIS A 536 47.43 8.84 -22.65
N GLY A 537 48.01 9.82 -22.01
CA GLY A 537 48.46 11.02 -22.72
C GLY A 537 47.31 11.74 -23.43
N ASP A 538 47.37 11.83 -24.75
CA ASP A 538 46.38 12.53 -25.58
C ASP A 538 45.22 11.67 -26.04
N GLU A 539 45.06 10.47 -25.49
CA GLU A 539 43.99 9.53 -25.90
C GLU A 539 43.38 8.77 -24.74
N ILE A 540 42.11 8.42 -24.91
CA ILE A 540 41.40 7.47 -24.07
C ILE A 540 41.50 6.12 -24.76
N ARG A 541 42.29 5.20 -24.22
CA ARG A 541 42.42 3.84 -24.73
C ARG A 541 41.32 2.95 -24.23
N ILE A 542 40.80 2.11 -25.11
CA ILE A 542 39.71 1.20 -24.86
C ILE A 542 40.13 -0.18 -25.28
N ASN A 543 40.17 -1.12 -24.32
CA ASN A 543 40.47 -2.52 -24.52
C ASN A 543 39.26 -3.37 -24.17
N ILE A 544 38.82 -4.18 -25.13
CA ILE A 544 37.68 -5.08 -25.02
C ILE A 544 38.16 -6.48 -25.32
N MET A 545 37.93 -7.43 -24.40
CA MET A 545 38.34 -8.83 -24.53
C MET A 545 37.14 -9.77 -24.33
N ASN A 546 37.17 -10.91 -24.97
CA ASN A 546 36.13 -11.94 -24.92
C ASN A 546 34.79 -11.49 -25.47
N LEU A 547 34.77 -10.82 -26.62
CA LEU A 547 33.55 -10.47 -27.33
C LEU A 547 32.74 -11.70 -27.72
N PRO A 548 31.44 -11.78 -27.39
CA PRO A 548 30.67 -13.00 -27.59
C PRO A 548 30.33 -13.31 -29.07
N ASN A 549 30.48 -12.37 -30.00
CA ASN A 549 30.22 -12.52 -31.44
C ASN A 549 30.88 -11.41 -32.26
N ASN A 550 31.25 -11.69 -33.50
CA ASN A 550 31.81 -10.74 -34.50
C ASN A 550 30.70 -9.84 -35.11
N LYS A 551 29.90 -9.15 -34.29
CA LYS A 551 28.84 -8.23 -34.75
C LYS A 551 29.25 -6.79 -34.53
N GLU A 552 28.66 -5.87 -35.32
CA GLU A 552 28.87 -4.42 -35.19
C GLU A 552 28.85 -4.01 -33.70
N LEU A 553 29.91 -3.38 -33.23
CA LEU A 553 30.07 -2.82 -31.90
C LEU A 553 30.00 -1.31 -31.97
N ILE A 554 29.15 -0.71 -31.17
CA ILE A 554 29.04 0.75 -30.99
C ILE A 554 29.80 1.10 -29.71
N ILE A 555 30.68 2.09 -29.82
CA ILE A 555 31.45 2.63 -28.70
C ILE A 555 31.18 4.13 -28.63
N ASP A 556 30.58 4.59 -27.53
CA ASP A 556 30.22 5.97 -27.31
C ASP A 556 30.93 6.53 -26.06
N LEU A 557 31.32 7.80 -26.15
CA LEU A 557 31.87 8.60 -25.07
C LEU A 557 30.84 9.67 -24.66
N PHE A 558 30.57 9.76 -23.37
CA PHE A 558 29.68 10.76 -22.78
C PHE A 558 30.39 11.55 -21.70
N ASP A 559 29.99 12.79 -21.46
CA ASP A 559 30.36 13.50 -20.24
C ASP A 559 29.60 12.97 -19.02
N ILE A 560 29.95 13.43 -17.83
CA ILE A 560 29.32 12.97 -16.58
C ILE A 560 27.83 13.31 -16.49
N ASN A 561 27.33 14.27 -17.27
CA ASN A 561 25.92 14.64 -17.35
C ASN A 561 25.15 13.82 -18.39
N GLY A 562 25.80 12.84 -19.02
CA GLY A 562 25.21 11.99 -20.05
C GLY A 562 25.12 12.61 -21.44
N ARG A 563 25.77 13.76 -21.69
CA ARG A 563 25.82 14.38 -23.00
C ARG A 563 26.81 13.63 -23.88
N PHE A 564 26.38 13.26 -25.08
CA PHE A 564 27.23 12.60 -26.08
C PHE A 564 28.39 13.50 -26.49
N VAL A 565 29.61 12.96 -26.43
CA VAL A 565 30.86 13.63 -26.77
C VAL A 565 31.44 13.12 -28.09
N ASN A 566 31.54 11.80 -28.25
CA ASN A 566 32.10 11.16 -29.42
C ASN A 566 31.59 9.71 -29.51
N GLY A 567 31.67 9.10 -30.68
CA GLY A 567 31.28 7.70 -30.87
C GLY A 567 31.82 7.11 -32.16
N LYS A 568 31.95 5.80 -32.19
CA LYS A 568 32.35 5.08 -33.39
C LYS A 568 31.72 3.68 -33.43
N LYS A 569 31.63 3.18 -34.63
CA LYS A 569 31.19 1.80 -34.92
C LYS A 569 32.39 1.00 -35.42
N ILE A 570 32.52 -0.20 -34.91
CA ILE A 570 33.60 -1.14 -35.25
C ILE A 570 32.94 -2.49 -35.62
N ASN A 571 33.47 -3.14 -36.66
CA ASN A 571 33.10 -4.51 -36.98
C ASN A 571 34.29 -5.40 -36.59
N PRO A 572 34.28 -6.01 -35.37
CA PRO A 572 35.37 -6.84 -34.89
C PRO A 572 35.55 -8.06 -35.78
N THR A 573 36.79 -8.34 -36.13
CA THR A 573 37.19 -9.61 -36.81
C THR A 573 37.72 -10.65 -35.83
N GLU A 574 38.01 -10.22 -34.57
CA GLU A 574 38.54 -11.04 -33.50
C GLU A 574 37.75 -10.84 -32.20
N ASN A 575 37.96 -11.70 -31.22
CA ASN A 575 37.32 -11.63 -29.90
C ASN A 575 37.87 -10.49 -29.02
N THR A 576 38.84 -9.72 -29.52
CA THR A 576 39.46 -8.60 -28.85
C THR A 576 39.38 -7.35 -29.74
N VAL A 577 39.16 -6.17 -29.12
CA VAL A 577 39.18 -4.87 -29.79
C VAL A 577 40.03 -3.93 -28.98
N GLU A 578 41.05 -3.34 -29.62
CA GLU A 578 41.76 -2.18 -29.12
C GLU A 578 41.42 -0.95 -29.95
N THR A 579 41.06 0.13 -29.30
CA THR A 579 40.70 1.37 -29.97
C THR A 579 40.87 2.56 -29.02
N SER A 580 40.83 3.79 -29.52
CA SER A 580 40.94 5.00 -28.70
C SER A 580 40.08 6.14 -29.20
N PHE A 581 39.77 7.09 -28.32
CA PHE A 581 39.30 8.43 -28.64
C PHE A 581 40.39 9.43 -28.30
N SER A 582 40.56 10.46 -29.13
CA SER A 582 41.38 11.62 -28.72
C SER A 582 40.73 12.33 -27.54
N ASN A 583 41.53 12.69 -26.55
CA ASN A 583 41.09 13.50 -25.41
C ASN A 583 41.43 14.98 -25.59
N GLN A 584 42.07 15.36 -26.71
CA GLN A 584 42.40 16.75 -27.01
C GLN A 584 41.11 17.59 -27.13
N GLY A 585 41.07 18.68 -26.40
CA GLY A 585 39.91 19.57 -26.33
C GLY A 585 38.80 19.13 -25.35
N LEU A 586 38.97 18.00 -24.66
CA LEU A 586 38.06 17.59 -23.59
C LEU A 586 38.44 18.29 -22.29
N ALA A 587 37.45 18.72 -21.52
CA ALA A 587 37.67 19.31 -20.20
C ALA A 587 38.15 18.23 -19.22
N LYS A 588 38.95 18.66 -18.22
CA LYS A 588 39.29 17.78 -17.08
C LYS A 588 38.04 17.28 -16.37
N GLY A 589 37.98 16.02 -16.03
CA GLY A 589 36.80 15.46 -15.37
C GLY A 589 36.56 13.99 -15.65
N THR A 590 35.40 13.52 -15.24
CA THR A 590 34.95 12.14 -15.44
C THR A 590 34.12 12.03 -16.72
N TYR A 591 34.43 11.01 -17.50
CA TYR A 591 33.69 10.63 -18.71
C TYR A 591 33.24 9.18 -18.60
N LEU A 592 32.18 8.85 -19.33
CA LEU A 592 31.63 7.50 -19.41
C LEU A 592 31.84 6.95 -20.81
N VAL A 593 32.46 5.79 -20.92
CA VAL A 593 32.59 5.05 -22.17
C VAL A 593 31.55 3.94 -22.15
N ARG A 594 30.67 3.90 -23.14
CA ARG A 594 29.66 2.87 -23.35
C ARG A 594 30.02 2.02 -24.55
N ILE A 595 29.89 0.70 -24.40
CA ILE A 595 29.96 -0.24 -25.52
C ILE A 595 28.64 -1.00 -25.63
N GLY A 596 28.19 -1.30 -26.84
CA GLY A 596 26.96 -2.04 -27.06
C GLY A 596 26.74 -2.44 -28.51
N ASN A 597 25.63 -3.15 -28.76
CA ASN A 597 25.20 -3.58 -30.07
C ASN A 597 23.68 -3.37 -30.20
N ASN A 598 23.23 -2.77 -31.28
CA ASN A 598 21.80 -2.48 -31.51
C ASN A 598 20.90 -3.71 -31.66
N ASN A 599 21.47 -4.89 -31.92
CA ASN A 599 20.72 -6.11 -32.25
C ASN A 599 20.63 -7.13 -31.11
N THR A 600 21.30 -6.93 -29.98
CA THR A 600 21.39 -7.93 -28.91
C THR A 600 21.40 -7.25 -27.55
N ASN A 601 20.53 -6.57 -27.03
CA ASN A 601 20.44 -6.00 -25.65
C ASN A 601 21.75 -6.01 -24.81
N PHE A 602 22.89 -5.94 -25.48
CA PHE A 602 24.22 -5.97 -24.89
C PHE A 602 24.73 -4.55 -24.71
N GLN A 603 24.98 -4.14 -23.48
CA GLN A 603 25.61 -2.85 -23.16
C GLN A 603 26.53 -3.02 -21.95
N LYS A 604 27.71 -2.39 -22.01
CA LYS A 604 28.58 -2.16 -20.84
C LYS A 604 29.04 -0.69 -20.81
N VAL A 605 29.22 -0.17 -19.61
CA VAL A 605 29.74 1.19 -19.39
C VAL A 605 30.89 1.14 -18.39
N THR A 606 31.93 1.90 -18.64
CA THR A 606 33.02 2.15 -17.70
C THR A 606 33.31 3.66 -17.62
N LYS A 607 33.91 4.10 -16.53
CA LYS A 607 34.33 5.50 -16.39
C LYS A 607 35.82 5.66 -16.71
N VAL A 608 36.16 6.79 -17.27
CA VAL A 608 37.55 7.26 -17.47
C VAL A 608 37.69 8.66 -16.90
N ILE A 609 38.83 8.96 -16.30
CA ILE A 609 39.14 10.28 -15.73
C ILE A 609 40.20 10.93 -16.62
N ILE A 610 39.94 12.16 -17.07
CA ILE A 610 40.89 13.04 -17.73
C ILE A 610 41.44 13.99 -16.65
N PRO A 611 42.74 13.93 -16.34
CA PRO A 611 43.34 14.62 -15.20
C PRO A 611 43.43 16.13 -15.37
#